data_364322dbf2f1138f90b2bdef1fa5e03c
#
_entry.id   364322dbf2f1138f90b2bdef1fa5e03c
#
_cell.length_a   1.000
_cell.length_b   1.000
_cell.length_c   1.000
_cell.angle_alpha   90.00
_cell.angle_beta   90.00
_cell.angle_gamma   90.00
#
_symmetry.space_group_name_H-M   'P 1'
#
loop_
_entity.id
_entity.type
_entity.pdbx_description
1 polymer ?
#
loop_
_entity_poly.entity_id
_entity_poly.type
_entity_poly.pdbx_seq_one_letter_code
_entity_poly.pdbx_strand_id
1 'polypeptide(L)'
;MPFRNYLLGFLICLTTLVRAQNQTQIPAPVIYPRVTGYVGLIHPIITFSEKNTVNFKDSYVVGFPLGINIWKTAKVGFSLEIVPHVLAEKGTSRMSNLLIHPGVVVALGKGYTFAGRAAFETSGRYGVTPVLNKVVKKNKNSNYYVAVPLPLRVGNNRPLSFTLGFQFGLSF
;
A
#
# COMPACT_ATOMS: atom_id res chain seq x y z
N MET A 1 50.05 8.35 -45.22
CA MET A 1 49.82 7.48 -44.04
C MET A 1 49.46 8.22 -42.76
N PRO A 2 49.07 9.49 -42.64
CA PRO A 2 48.70 10.10 -41.36
C PRO A 2 47.21 9.89 -40.93
N PHE A 3 46.30 9.66 -41.88
CA PHE A 3 44.87 9.62 -41.59
C PHE A 3 44.40 8.50 -40.64
N ARG A 4 45.08 7.34 -40.72
CA ARG A 4 44.76 6.15 -39.87
C ARG A 4 45.00 6.42 -38.36
N ASN A 5 45.98 7.23 -38.04
CA ASN A 5 46.34 7.52 -36.63
C ASN A 5 45.36 8.53 -35.97
N TYR A 6 44.80 9.44 -36.78
CA TYR A 6 43.77 10.39 -36.26
C TYR A 6 42.44 9.67 -36.01
N LEU A 7 42.09 8.67 -36.87
CA LEU A 7 40.89 7.87 -36.68
C LEU A 7 40.96 7.03 -35.38
N LEU A 8 42.13 6.44 -35.08
CA LEU A 8 42.35 5.67 -33.86
C LEU A 8 42.25 6.55 -32.61
N GLY A 9 42.84 7.74 -32.62
CA GLY A 9 42.75 8.74 -31.54
C GLY A 9 41.32 9.18 -31.27
N PHE A 10 40.53 9.42 -32.33
CA PHE A 10 39.11 9.79 -32.22
C PHE A 10 38.25 8.68 -31.65
N LEU A 11 38.51 7.41 -32.03
CA LEU A 11 37.80 6.25 -31.46
C LEU A 11 38.09 6.06 -29.97
N ILE A 12 39.35 6.27 -29.53
CA ILE A 12 39.76 6.17 -28.12
C ILE A 12 39.07 7.27 -27.29
N CYS A 13 39.03 8.51 -27.81
CA CYS A 13 38.30 9.60 -27.13
C CYS A 13 36.80 9.34 -26.99
N LEU A 14 36.15 8.74 -27.99
CA LEU A 14 34.73 8.37 -27.91
C LEU A 14 34.46 7.30 -26.84
N THR A 15 35.35 6.33 -26.67
CA THR A 15 35.18 5.28 -25.65
C THR A 15 35.38 5.79 -24.23
N THR A 16 36.22 6.81 -24.02
CA THR A 16 36.40 7.44 -22.70
C THR A 16 35.21 8.32 -22.31
N LEU A 17 34.57 8.99 -23.28
CA LEU A 17 33.35 9.78 -23.05
C LEU A 17 32.14 8.90 -22.64
N VAL A 18 32.02 7.71 -23.23
CA VAL A 18 30.95 6.75 -22.87
C VAL A 18 31.13 6.19 -21.45
N ARG A 19 32.36 6.02 -20.99
CA ARG A 19 32.62 5.57 -19.61
C ARG A 19 32.38 6.65 -18.56
N ALA A 20 32.54 7.93 -18.90
CA ALA A 20 32.27 9.04 -17.98
C ALA A 20 30.75 9.21 -17.67
N GLN A 21 29.87 8.71 -18.53
CA GLN A 21 28.41 8.77 -18.33
C GLN A 21 27.87 7.68 -17.40
N ASN A 22 28.66 6.65 -17.08
CA ASN A 22 28.30 5.57 -16.16
C ASN A 22 28.74 5.84 -14.71
N GLN A 23 28.77 7.08 -14.27
CA GLN A 23 28.86 7.34 -12.84
C GLN A 23 27.58 6.79 -12.18
N THR A 24 27.73 5.72 -11.45
CA THR A 24 26.72 5.19 -10.54
C THR A 24 26.34 6.34 -9.60
N GLN A 25 25.22 7.01 -9.88
CA GLN A 25 24.67 8.00 -8.95
C GLN A 25 24.43 7.28 -7.63
N ILE A 26 25.24 7.56 -6.64
CA ILE A 26 25.00 7.09 -5.27
C ILE A 26 23.64 7.66 -4.89
N PRO A 27 22.61 6.83 -4.62
CA PRO A 27 21.31 7.33 -4.25
C PRO A 27 21.44 8.30 -3.08
N ALA A 28 20.84 9.47 -3.19
CA ALA A 28 20.84 10.44 -2.10
C ALA A 28 20.35 9.77 -0.80
N PRO A 29 20.97 10.04 0.34
CA PRO A 29 20.56 9.45 1.61
C PRO A 29 19.09 9.80 1.89
N VAL A 30 18.31 8.79 2.28
CA VAL A 30 16.91 8.99 2.63
C VAL A 30 16.84 9.74 3.95
N ILE A 31 16.26 10.95 3.92
CA ILE A 31 16.08 11.78 5.11
C ILE A 31 14.76 11.37 5.81
N TYR A 32 14.78 11.28 7.13
CA TYR A 32 13.62 11.01 7.96
C TYR A 32 13.27 12.25 8.82
N PRO A 33 11.97 12.49 9.14
CA PRO A 33 10.81 11.68 8.77
C PRO A 33 10.48 11.77 7.28
N ARG A 34 10.07 10.64 6.68
CA ARG A 34 9.63 10.57 5.30
C ARG A 34 8.14 10.25 5.24
N VAL A 35 7.39 11.00 4.46
CA VAL A 35 5.95 10.75 4.20
C VAL A 35 5.80 9.97 2.91
N THR A 36 4.91 8.98 2.92
CA THR A 36 4.46 8.25 1.74
C THR A 36 2.94 8.17 1.77
N GLY A 37 2.32 8.33 0.60
CA GLY A 37 0.88 8.18 0.43
C GLY A 37 0.53 6.86 -0.26
N TYR A 38 -0.73 6.47 -0.15
CA TYR A 38 -1.28 5.38 -0.95
C TYR A 38 -2.80 5.52 -1.13
N VAL A 39 -3.26 4.94 -2.21
CA VAL A 39 -4.68 4.79 -2.55
C VAL A 39 -4.92 3.38 -3.05
N GLY A 40 -6.13 2.86 -2.88
CA GLY A 40 -6.41 1.51 -3.34
C GLY A 40 -7.89 1.14 -3.33
N LEU A 41 -8.11 -0.14 -3.55
CA LEU A 41 -9.39 -0.83 -3.43
C LEU A 41 -9.22 -2.00 -2.47
N ILE A 42 -10.18 -2.14 -1.55
CA ILE A 42 -10.24 -3.27 -0.62
C ILE A 42 -11.56 -4.01 -0.80
N HIS A 43 -11.47 -5.32 -0.90
CA HIS A 43 -12.60 -6.22 -0.94
C HIS A 43 -12.58 -7.10 0.32
N PRO A 44 -13.54 -6.99 1.23
CA PRO A 44 -13.83 -8.05 2.17
C PRO A 44 -14.20 -9.31 1.37
N ILE A 45 -13.53 -10.42 1.58
CA ILE A 45 -13.82 -11.66 0.84
C ILE A 45 -14.84 -12.48 1.62
N ILE A 46 -14.50 -12.78 2.87
CA ILE A 46 -15.38 -13.52 3.78
C ILE A 46 -15.28 -12.91 5.18
N THR A 47 -16.42 -12.77 5.83
CA THR A 47 -16.52 -12.34 7.22
C THR A 47 -17.10 -13.48 8.05
N PHE A 48 -16.32 -13.92 9.02
CA PHE A 48 -16.69 -14.92 10.02
C PHE A 48 -17.30 -14.20 11.23
N SER A 49 -18.50 -14.64 11.63
CA SER A 49 -19.26 -14.17 12.78
C SER A 49 -20.25 -15.26 13.15
N GLU A 50 -21.26 -15.00 13.96
CA GLU A 50 -22.37 -15.96 14.20
C GLU A 50 -22.97 -16.44 12.87
N LYS A 51 -23.13 -15.54 11.90
CA LYS A 51 -23.51 -15.87 10.54
C LYS A 51 -22.39 -15.43 9.59
N ASN A 52 -21.76 -16.40 8.93
CA ASN A 52 -20.73 -16.10 7.94
C ASN A 52 -21.31 -15.42 6.71
N THR A 53 -20.63 -14.39 6.22
CA THR A 53 -21.04 -13.68 5.01
C THR A 53 -19.90 -13.69 3.99
N VAL A 54 -20.26 -13.97 2.74
CA VAL A 54 -19.32 -13.95 1.61
C VAL A 54 -19.68 -12.75 0.75
N ASN A 55 -18.70 -11.91 0.48
CA ASN A 55 -18.86 -10.79 -0.45
C ASN A 55 -19.17 -11.32 -1.86
N PHE A 56 -19.88 -10.55 -2.67
CA PHE A 56 -20.33 -10.90 -4.04
C PHE A 56 -21.49 -11.91 -4.13
N LYS A 57 -22.01 -12.43 -3.02
CA LYS A 57 -23.13 -13.38 -3.06
C LYS A 57 -24.48 -12.68 -3.06
N ASP A 58 -24.85 -12.05 -1.94
CA ASP A 58 -26.15 -11.36 -1.77
C ASP A 58 -25.99 -9.85 -1.80
N SER A 59 -24.81 -9.37 -1.56
CA SER A 59 -24.42 -7.96 -1.58
C SER A 59 -22.93 -7.84 -1.97
N TYR A 60 -22.54 -6.65 -2.38
CA TYR A 60 -21.18 -6.33 -2.68
C TYR A 60 -20.70 -5.14 -1.85
N VAL A 61 -19.61 -5.32 -1.13
CA VAL A 61 -18.93 -4.26 -0.39
C VAL A 61 -17.56 -4.04 -0.98
N VAL A 62 -17.23 -2.78 -1.24
CA VAL A 62 -15.89 -2.34 -1.62
C VAL A 62 -15.50 -1.15 -0.77
N GLY A 63 -14.26 -1.11 -0.32
CA GLY A 63 -13.66 0.02 0.37
C GLY A 63 -12.63 0.73 -0.51
N PHE A 64 -12.45 2.02 -0.25
CA PHE A 64 -11.50 2.88 -0.96
C PHE A 64 -10.46 3.40 0.05
N PRO A 65 -9.43 2.61 0.41
CA PRO A 65 -8.40 3.03 1.35
C PRO A 65 -7.59 4.19 0.78
N LEU A 66 -7.52 5.25 1.57
CA LEU A 66 -6.70 6.44 1.38
C LEU A 66 -5.82 6.56 2.63
N GLY A 67 -4.51 6.52 2.48
CA GLY A 67 -3.64 6.54 3.65
C GLY A 67 -2.32 7.24 3.46
N ILE A 68 -1.74 7.62 4.59
CA ILE A 68 -0.40 8.15 4.69
C ILE A 68 0.40 7.33 5.71
N ASN A 69 1.69 7.17 5.43
CA ASN A 69 2.66 6.64 6.39
C ASN A 69 3.74 7.69 6.64
N ILE A 70 3.99 8.01 7.89
CA ILE A 70 5.06 8.91 8.34
C ILE A 70 6.16 8.04 8.91
N TRP A 71 7.15 7.72 8.10
CA TRP A 71 8.29 6.89 8.47
C TRP A 71 9.25 7.67 9.36
N LYS A 72 9.38 7.25 10.61
CA LYS A 72 10.34 7.83 11.54
C LYS A 72 11.75 7.30 11.31
N THR A 73 11.87 6.09 10.81
CA THR A 73 13.12 5.42 10.45
C THR A 73 12.91 4.59 9.18
N ALA A 74 13.96 3.92 8.70
CA ALA A 74 13.86 2.95 7.59
C ALA A 74 12.95 1.74 7.91
N LYS A 75 12.68 1.48 9.20
CA LYS A 75 11.94 0.28 9.64
C LYS A 75 10.55 0.57 10.20
N VAL A 76 10.36 1.71 10.87
CA VAL A 76 9.13 1.97 11.65
C VAL A 76 8.58 3.34 11.31
N GLY A 77 7.26 3.43 11.20
CA GLY A 77 6.51 4.65 10.98
C GLY A 77 5.13 4.62 11.61
N PHE A 78 4.49 5.77 11.64
CA PHE A 78 3.07 5.92 11.94
C PHE A 78 2.26 5.75 10.64
N SER A 79 1.08 5.15 10.73
CA SER A 79 0.14 4.96 9.61
C SER A 79 -1.21 5.54 9.99
N LEU A 80 -1.78 6.32 9.10
CA LEU A 80 -3.18 6.76 9.18
C LEU A 80 -3.87 6.41 7.87
N GLU A 81 -5.00 5.72 7.96
CA GLU A 81 -5.81 5.32 6.82
C GLU A 81 -7.28 5.70 7.06
N ILE A 82 -7.94 6.18 6.03
CA ILE A 82 -9.38 6.41 5.99
C ILE A 82 -9.95 5.54 4.88
N VAL A 83 -11.05 4.81 5.17
CA VAL A 83 -11.65 3.87 4.22
C VAL A 83 -13.15 4.08 4.14
N PRO A 84 -13.65 4.86 3.17
CA PRO A 84 -15.07 4.83 2.81
C PRO A 84 -15.43 3.45 2.26
N HIS A 85 -16.52 2.85 2.76
CA HIS A 85 -17.11 1.62 2.25
C HIS A 85 -18.39 1.92 1.48
N VAL A 86 -18.48 1.37 0.28
CA VAL A 86 -19.69 1.37 -0.53
C VAL A 86 -20.29 -0.03 -0.51
N LEU A 87 -21.58 -0.10 -0.19
CA LEU A 87 -22.40 -1.30 -0.27
C LEU A 87 -23.33 -1.19 -1.47
N ALA A 88 -23.29 -2.19 -2.34
CA ALA A 88 -24.24 -2.40 -3.42
C ALA A 88 -25.14 -3.60 -3.07
N GLU A 89 -26.44 -3.37 -3.02
CA GLU A 89 -27.46 -4.35 -2.65
C GLU A 89 -28.78 -4.02 -3.35
N LYS A 90 -29.48 -5.03 -3.87
CA LYS A 90 -30.80 -4.89 -4.49
C LYS A 90 -30.89 -3.78 -5.55
N GLY A 91 -29.85 -3.66 -6.38
CA GLY A 91 -29.79 -2.68 -7.47
C GLY A 91 -29.50 -1.24 -7.04
N THR A 92 -29.21 -1.00 -5.77
CA THR A 92 -28.81 0.32 -5.25
C THR A 92 -27.42 0.30 -4.64
N SER A 93 -26.78 1.46 -4.62
CA SER A 93 -25.46 1.61 -3.98
C SER A 93 -25.49 2.79 -3.02
N ARG A 94 -24.86 2.63 -1.86
CA ARG A 94 -24.76 3.68 -0.84
C ARG A 94 -23.45 3.58 -0.07
N MET A 95 -22.97 4.69 0.46
CA MET A 95 -21.92 4.65 1.46
C MET A 95 -22.47 4.00 2.73
N SER A 96 -21.88 2.89 3.13
CA SER A 96 -22.33 2.08 4.27
C SER A 96 -21.57 2.36 5.55
N ASN A 97 -20.30 2.76 5.44
CA ASN A 97 -19.41 2.96 6.59
C ASN A 97 -18.23 3.84 6.21
N LEU A 98 -17.68 4.55 7.18
CA LEU A 98 -16.38 5.21 7.09
C LEU A 98 -15.51 4.68 8.22
N LEU A 99 -14.31 4.20 7.87
CA LEU A 99 -13.36 3.67 8.82
C LEU A 99 -12.20 4.64 8.96
N ILE A 100 -11.71 4.79 10.20
CA ILE A 100 -10.52 5.56 10.54
C ILE A 100 -9.55 4.61 11.24
N HIS A 101 -8.38 4.46 10.66
CA HIS A 101 -7.37 3.46 11.03
C HIS A 101 -6.02 4.09 11.39
N PRO A 102 -5.85 4.66 12.60
CA PRO A 102 -4.52 5.04 13.10
C PRO A 102 -3.73 3.79 13.51
N GLY A 103 -2.41 3.81 13.33
CA GLY A 103 -1.59 2.68 13.72
C GLY A 103 -0.11 2.84 13.43
N VAL A 104 0.59 1.72 13.45
CA VAL A 104 2.03 1.61 13.22
C VAL A 104 2.28 0.79 11.97
N VAL A 105 3.27 1.20 11.19
CA VAL A 105 3.76 0.45 10.03
C VAL A 105 5.21 0.04 10.26
N VAL A 106 5.54 -1.20 9.89
CA VAL A 106 6.88 -1.79 10.02
C VAL A 106 7.32 -2.35 8.68
N ALA A 107 8.50 -1.94 8.21
CA ALA A 107 9.12 -2.50 7.02
C ALA A 107 9.79 -3.84 7.35
N LEU A 108 9.35 -4.92 6.69
CA LEU A 108 9.89 -6.28 6.87
C LEU A 108 11.01 -6.61 5.86
N GLY A 109 11.30 -5.69 4.94
CA GLY A 109 12.27 -5.92 3.87
C GLY A 109 11.66 -6.57 2.63
N LYS A 110 12.45 -6.63 1.54
CA LYS A 110 12.06 -7.23 0.25
C LYS A 110 10.71 -6.72 -0.31
N GLY A 111 10.31 -5.49 0.04
CA GLY A 111 9.03 -4.89 -0.37
C GLY A 111 7.82 -5.34 0.46
N TYR A 112 8.02 -6.07 1.57
CA TYR A 112 6.97 -6.36 2.54
C TYR A 112 6.91 -5.29 3.62
N THR A 113 5.68 -4.94 4.01
CA THR A 113 5.39 -4.13 5.19
C THR A 113 4.24 -4.75 5.98
N PHE A 114 4.30 -4.62 7.29
CA PHE A 114 3.22 -4.97 8.18
C PHE A 114 2.66 -3.68 8.78
N ALA A 115 1.33 -3.53 8.81
CA ALA A 115 0.67 -2.45 9.53
C ALA A 115 -0.28 -3.04 10.58
N GLY A 116 -0.14 -2.58 11.83
CA GLY A 116 -1.09 -2.85 12.91
C GLY A 116 -1.87 -1.56 13.20
N ARG A 117 -3.17 -1.55 12.93
CA ARG A 117 -4.02 -0.37 13.08
C ARG A 117 -5.15 -0.60 14.05
N ALA A 118 -5.41 0.36 14.93
CA ALA A 118 -6.72 0.46 15.58
C ALA A 118 -7.76 0.82 14.52
N ALA A 119 -9.00 0.44 14.73
CA ALA A 119 -10.07 0.67 13.79
C ALA A 119 -11.28 1.27 14.50
N PHE A 120 -11.79 2.35 13.95
CA PHE A 120 -13.00 3.04 14.40
C PHE A 120 -13.93 3.22 13.21
N GLU A 121 -15.18 2.82 13.37
CA GLU A 121 -16.17 2.83 12.30
C GLU A 121 -17.34 3.77 12.63
N THR A 122 -17.86 4.46 11.64
CA THR A 122 -19.08 5.27 11.80
C THR A 122 -20.31 4.42 12.13
N SER A 123 -20.23 3.12 11.88
CA SER A 123 -21.24 2.14 12.34
C SER A 123 -21.25 1.93 13.87
N GLY A 124 -20.32 2.54 14.62
CA GLY A 124 -20.14 2.32 16.07
C GLY A 124 -19.36 1.05 16.43
N ARG A 125 -18.83 0.33 15.44
CA ARG A 125 -17.90 -0.79 15.66
C ARG A 125 -16.47 -0.28 15.78
N TYR A 126 -15.65 -1.02 16.51
CA TYR A 126 -14.22 -0.74 16.68
C TYR A 126 -13.43 -2.04 16.73
N GLY A 127 -12.12 -1.94 16.70
CA GLY A 127 -11.27 -3.12 16.77
C GLY A 127 -9.86 -2.88 16.26
N VAL A 128 -9.29 -3.89 15.62
CA VAL A 128 -7.95 -3.84 15.05
C VAL A 128 -7.94 -4.39 13.62
N THR A 129 -7.00 -3.89 12.82
CA THR A 129 -6.77 -4.36 11.45
C THR A 129 -5.28 -4.59 11.24
N PRO A 130 -4.77 -5.83 11.48
CA PRO A 130 -3.49 -6.24 10.95
C PRO A 130 -3.54 -6.30 9.41
N VAL A 131 -2.49 -5.80 8.76
CA VAL A 131 -2.38 -5.80 7.29
C VAL A 131 -0.98 -6.22 6.89
N LEU A 132 -0.86 -7.27 6.11
CA LEU A 132 0.38 -7.63 5.42
C LEU A 132 0.32 -7.09 3.99
N ASN A 133 1.28 -6.25 3.65
CA ASN A 133 1.38 -5.59 2.35
C ASN A 133 2.63 -6.05 1.60
N LYS A 134 2.53 -6.15 0.27
CA LYS A 134 3.63 -6.45 -0.64
C LYS A 134 3.65 -5.50 -1.82
N VAL A 135 4.74 -4.81 -2.04
CA VAL A 135 5.02 -4.12 -3.30
C VAL A 135 5.32 -5.16 -4.37
N VAL A 136 4.49 -5.21 -5.41
CA VAL A 136 4.61 -6.18 -6.51
C VAL A 136 5.30 -5.59 -7.74
N LYS A 137 5.21 -4.27 -7.94
CA LYS A 137 5.90 -3.57 -9.01
C LYS A 137 6.35 -2.19 -8.55
N LYS A 138 7.61 -1.86 -8.81
CA LYS A 138 8.19 -0.54 -8.55
C LYS A 138 8.28 0.24 -9.85
N ASN A 139 7.85 1.49 -9.85
CA ASN A 139 8.07 2.46 -10.90
C ASN A 139 8.85 3.66 -10.33
N LYS A 140 9.18 4.63 -11.18
CA LYS A 140 9.95 5.82 -10.79
C LYS A 140 9.31 6.62 -9.65
N ASN A 141 8.00 6.88 -9.73
CA ASN A 141 7.28 7.77 -8.80
C ASN A 141 6.16 7.07 -8.03
N SER A 142 5.90 5.79 -8.29
CA SER A 142 4.84 5.03 -7.64
C SER A 142 5.15 3.54 -7.61
N ASN A 143 4.47 2.81 -6.73
CA ASN A 143 4.59 1.36 -6.66
C ASN A 143 3.19 0.75 -6.67
N TYR A 144 3.02 -0.35 -7.38
CA TYR A 144 1.83 -1.19 -7.23
C TYR A 144 2.01 -2.10 -6.03
N TYR A 145 0.97 -2.24 -5.24
CA TYR A 145 0.98 -3.14 -4.10
C TYR A 145 -0.27 -4.01 -4.04
N VAL A 146 -0.14 -5.14 -3.37
CA VAL A 146 -1.23 -5.99 -2.90
C VAL A 146 -1.12 -6.15 -1.40
N ALA A 147 -2.25 -6.34 -0.72
CA ALA A 147 -2.26 -6.55 0.73
C ALA A 147 -3.37 -7.49 1.16
N VAL A 148 -3.16 -8.11 2.32
CA VAL A 148 -4.14 -8.94 3.01
C VAL A 148 -4.47 -8.26 4.34
N PRO A 149 -5.56 -7.51 4.43
CA PRO A 149 -6.11 -7.00 5.67
C PRO A 149 -6.91 -8.10 6.39
N LEU A 150 -6.79 -8.13 7.71
CA LEU A 150 -7.43 -9.09 8.60
C LEU A 150 -8.21 -8.36 9.71
N PRO A 151 -9.31 -7.67 9.39
CA PRO A 151 -10.09 -6.91 10.37
C PRO A 151 -10.72 -7.80 11.44
N LEU A 152 -10.52 -7.42 12.70
CA LEU A 152 -11.27 -7.89 13.87
C LEU A 152 -12.15 -6.76 14.36
N ARG A 153 -13.45 -6.98 14.52
CA ARG A 153 -14.43 -5.95 14.92
C ARG A 153 -15.36 -6.42 16.02
N VAL A 154 -15.59 -5.52 16.97
CA VAL A 154 -16.54 -5.66 18.08
C VAL A 154 -17.38 -4.39 18.22
N GLY A 155 -18.38 -4.40 19.07
CA GLY A 155 -19.20 -3.22 19.42
C GLY A 155 -20.47 -3.07 18.60
N ASN A 156 -21.25 -2.06 18.93
CA ASN A 156 -22.57 -1.77 18.37
C ASN A 156 -23.57 -2.94 18.51
N ASN A 157 -23.56 -3.63 19.64
CA ASN A 157 -24.45 -4.77 19.94
C ASN A 157 -24.43 -5.87 18.85
N ARG A 158 -23.30 -5.98 18.13
CA ARG A 158 -23.05 -7.02 17.14
C ARG A 158 -21.99 -7.98 17.61
N PRO A 159 -22.07 -9.26 17.23
CA PRO A 159 -21.07 -10.24 17.63
C PRO A 159 -19.70 -9.88 17.07
N LEU A 160 -18.67 -10.45 17.71
CA LEU A 160 -17.29 -10.41 17.18
C LEU A 160 -17.30 -10.88 15.74
N SER A 161 -16.58 -10.17 14.89
CA SER A 161 -16.34 -10.63 13.53
C SER A 161 -14.86 -10.56 13.17
N PHE A 162 -14.43 -11.53 12.37
CA PHE A 162 -13.14 -11.57 11.71
C PHE A 162 -13.36 -11.58 10.19
N THR A 163 -12.64 -10.74 9.48
CA THR A 163 -12.76 -10.67 8.01
C THR A 163 -11.43 -11.01 7.36
N LEU A 164 -11.47 -11.84 6.33
CA LEU A 164 -10.37 -11.99 5.38
C LEU A 164 -10.63 -11.03 4.22
N GLY A 165 -9.73 -10.09 4.00
CA GLY A 165 -9.82 -9.12 2.92
C GLY A 165 -8.67 -9.25 1.90
N PHE A 166 -8.89 -8.69 0.73
CA PHE A 166 -7.89 -8.47 -0.29
C PHE A 166 -7.88 -7.01 -0.69
N GLN A 167 -6.69 -6.42 -0.77
CA GLN A 167 -6.49 -5.02 -1.13
C GLN A 167 -5.41 -4.90 -2.19
N PHE A 168 -5.58 -3.97 -3.10
CA PHE A 168 -4.55 -3.58 -4.07
C PHE A 168 -4.61 -2.09 -4.34
N GLY A 169 -3.51 -1.52 -4.83
CA GLY A 169 -3.46 -0.09 -5.09
C GLY A 169 -2.10 0.43 -5.50
N LEU A 170 -1.95 1.74 -5.34
CA LEU A 170 -0.75 2.51 -5.65
C LEU A 170 -0.22 3.16 -4.37
N SER A 171 1.10 3.14 -4.18
CA SER A 171 1.81 3.93 -3.16
C SER A 171 2.83 4.86 -3.82
N PHE A 172 3.05 6.05 -3.26
CA PHE A 172 3.89 7.13 -3.78
C PHE A 172 4.56 7.92 -2.64
#